data_09ec8e3fbc74cb3eab0db24399dd2444
#
_entry.id   09ec8e3fbc74cb3eab0db24399dd2444
#
_cell.length_a   1.000
_cell.length_b   1.000
_cell.length_c   1.000
_cell.angle_alpha   90.00
_cell.angle_beta   90.00
_cell.angle_gamma   90.00
#
_symmetry.space_group_name_H-M   'P 1'
#
loop_
_entity.id
_entity.type
_entity.pdbx_description
1 polymer ?
#
loop_
_entity_poly.entity_id
_entity_poly.type
_entity_poly.pdbx_seq_one_letter_code
_entity_poly.pdbx_strand_id
1 'polypeptide(L)'
;VNALHRLYTVVVFVILASVDNIAAVLVPPLYEPIARDLGVGEGAIGVITAAGFLVSAVAAVGWAYTGDRTNRKPVLMAGTLIWAAGTAGTALAANYVAFFGAQMLASIGIGAVGSVGFSVVSDLISPKRRGLVMSLWGLSQGVGTLLGTTLSALLGAADWHRPFWVLTVVGLAATFAYVFTTDVRRGQSEPELAAIFESGGTYKHRISLADLKGIASRWTNVWLVLQGVTAQVVFGSLVWLPRLFQEKAEAQGFDEQTAIQVGGLFATLFSLGGVLSIVGGLIGDRLQRRTPRGRALVATVGILSGIPFYIGLFFLPLPLNPVQEGDSVVGIVLLSVFTVPVVGISFLLAFVAQALTGANAPNWYALISDVNPPEHRGTIYSAGNLANGIGRAAGNSLVAVAFRSLQAAFPPPLNYALGLALFQLFFLPTGLMYWLASRTSPKDIEDVRRLMQHRAEAEAIDAPAATAPRPRGDS
;
A
#
# COMPACT_ATOMS: atom_id res chain seq x y z
N VAL A 1 -15.99 26.42 -3.21
CA VAL A 1 -15.39 25.93 -1.96
C VAL A 1 -14.13 26.73 -1.67
N ASN A 2 -14.02 27.30 -0.46
CA ASN A 2 -12.89 28.13 -0.03
C ASN A 2 -11.58 27.27 -0.03
N ALA A 3 -10.44 27.87 -0.43
CA ALA A 3 -9.16 27.16 -0.54
C ALA A 3 -8.76 26.49 0.78
N LEU A 4 -9.06 27.12 1.93
CA LEU A 4 -8.81 26.57 3.27
C LEU A 4 -9.60 25.27 3.52
N HIS A 5 -10.84 25.22 3.08
CA HIS A 5 -11.70 24.05 3.28
C HIS A 5 -11.32 22.87 2.36
N ARG A 6 -10.78 23.17 1.17
CA ARG A 6 -10.16 22.13 0.31
C ARG A 6 -8.91 21.55 0.96
N LEU A 7 -8.06 22.41 1.53
CA LEU A 7 -6.86 21.97 2.26
C LEU A 7 -7.24 21.10 3.46
N TYR A 8 -8.23 21.52 4.26
CA TYR A 8 -8.78 20.72 5.36
C TYR A 8 -9.20 19.34 4.90
N THR A 9 -9.97 19.26 3.82
CA THR A 9 -10.45 17.98 3.27
C THR A 9 -9.28 17.07 2.87
N VAL A 10 -8.25 17.61 2.19
CA VAL A 10 -7.04 16.84 1.83
C VAL A 10 -6.31 16.33 3.06
N VAL A 11 -6.11 17.18 4.06
CA VAL A 11 -5.41 16.81 5.31
C VAL A 11 -6.15 15.70 6.03
N VAL A 12 -7.48 15.80 6.17
CA VAL A 12 -8.29 14.73 6.80
C VAL A 12 -8.18 13.41 6.04
N PHE A 13 -8.19 13.43 4.70
CA PHE A 13 -8.00 12.22 3.91
C PHE A 13 -6.59 11.61 4.06
N VAL A 14 -5.55 12.43 4.11
CA VAL A 14 -4.18 11.95 4.35
C VAL A 14 -4.06 11.32 5.74
N ILE A 15 -4.70 11.92 6.76
CA ILE A 15 -4.75 11.34 8.11
C ILE A 15 -5.50 10.00 8.09
N LEU A 16 -6.69 9.93 7.49
CA LEU A 16 -7.45 8.67 7.38
C LEU A 16 -6.64 7.59 6.68
N ALA A 17 -5.98 7.91 5.58
CA ALA A 17 -5.13 6.95 4.87
C ALA A 17 -3.92 6.51 5.70
N SER A 18 -3.34 7.40 6.51
CA SER A 18 -2.25 7.04 7.43
C SER A 18 -2.74 6.11 8.55
N VAL A 19 -3.87 6.43 9.15
CA VAL A 19 -4.50 5.63 10.23
C VAL A 19 -4.87 4.23 9.74
N ASP A 20 -5.37 4.12 8.52
CA ASP A 20 -5.69 2.85 7.85
C ASP A 20 -4.43 1.97 7.68
N ASN A 21 -3.34 2.58 7.22
CA ASN A 21 -2.06 1.87 7.08
C ASN A 21 -1.42 1.52 8.43
N ILE A 22 -1.63 2.30 9.48
CA ILE A 22 -1.27 1.94 10.86
C ILE A 22 -1.95 0.61 11.22
N ALA A 23 -3.27 0.51 11.02
CA ALA A 23 -4.04 -0.70 11.35
C ALA A 23 -3.52 -1.96 10.65
N ALA A 24 -3.15 -1.83 9.38
CA ALA A 24 -2.68 -2.95 8.57
C ALA A 24 -1.35 -3.58 9.06
N VAL A 25 -0.56 -2.84 9.86
CA VAL A 25 0.78 -3.28 10.30
C VAL A 25 0.91 -3.42 11.82
N LEU A 26 -0.19 -3.22 12.57
CA LEU A 26 -0.18 -3.32 14.04
C LEU A 26 0.09 -4.74 14.55
N VAL A 27 -0.51 -5.75 13.92
CA VAL A 27 -0.49 -7.14 14.40
C VAL A 27 0.88 -7.81 14.25
N PRO A 28 1.63 -7.66 13.14
CA PRO A 28 2.85 -8.43 12.89
C PRO A 28 3.93 -8.36 13.99
N PRO A 29 4.27 -7.19 14.56
CA PRO A 29 5.24 -7.12 15.64
C PRO A 29 4.78 -7.82 16.93
N LEU A 30 3.48 -8.11 17.04
CA LEU A 30 2.83 -8.65 18.23
C LEU A 30 2.37 -10.11 18.06
N TYR A 31 2.84 -10.82 17.03
CA TYR A 31 2.43 -12.20 16.75
C TYR A 31 2.61 -13.10 17.97
N GLU A 32 3.75 -13.03 18.61
CA GLU A 32 4.07 -13.87 19.77
C GLU A 32 3.21 -13.54 21.00
N PRO A 33 3.15 -12.28 21.51
CA PRO A 33 2.34 -11.97 22.68
C PRO A 33 0.83 -12.24 22.46
N ILE A 34 0.31 -11.96 21.25
CA ILE A 34 -1.09 -12.28 20.92
C ILE A 34 -1.31 -13.80 20.89
N ALA A 35 -0.40 -14.55 20.25
CA ALA A 35 -0.52 -16.00 20.14
C ALA A 35 -0.49 -16.68 21.51
N ARG A 36 0.39 -16.22 22.40
CA ARG A 36 0.51 -16.74 23.76
C ARG A 36 -0.75 -16.44 24.60
N ASP A 37 -1.26 -15.23 24.55
CA ASP A 37 -2.45 -14.81 25.30
C ASP A 37 -3.72 -15.57 24.85
N LEU A 38 -3.86 -15.77 23.52
CA LEU A 38 -4.99 -16.50 22.94
C LEU A 38 -4.81 -18.03 22.92
N GLY A 39 -3.68 -18.56 23.43
CA GLY A 39 -3.41 -20.00 23.51
C GLY A 39 -3.24 -20.70 22.16
N VAL A 40 -2.70 -20.00 21.13
CA VAL A 40 -2.50 -20.52 19.78
C VAL A 40 -1.05 -20.34 19.33
N GLY A 41 -0.67 -20.98 18.24
CA GLY A 41 0.64 -20.73 17.63
C GLY A 41 0.69 -19.44 16.80
N GLU A 42 1.86 -18.78 16.70
CA GLU A 42 2.06 -17.55 15.91
C GLU A 42 1.56 -17.67 14.46
N GLY A 43 1.73 -18.86 13.85
CA GLY A 43 1.22 -19.14 12.52
C GLY A 43 -0.29 -18.97 12.38
N ALA A 44 -1.07 -19.20 13.46
CA ALA A 44 -2.52 -18.96 13.45
C ALA A 44 -2.83 -17.45 13.38
N ILE A 45 -2.05 -16.63 14.08
CA ILE A 45 -2.19 -15.16 14.00
C ILE A 45 -1.74 -14.68 12.59
N GLY A 46 -0.67 -15.25 12.03
CA GLY A 46 -0.26 -14.99 10.66
C GLY A 46 -1.35 -15.32 9.63
N VAL A 47 -2.11 -16.39 9.83
CA VAL A 47 -3.28 -16.73 8.97
C VAL A 47 -4.38 -15.67 9.07
N ILE A 48 -4.65 -15.14 10.27
CA ILE A 48 -5.62 -14.03 10.44
C ILE A 48 -5.17 -12.80 9.65
N THR A 49 -3.89 -12.42 9.76
CA THR A 49 -3.34 -11.29 8.99
C THR A 49 -3.45 -11.53 7.48
N ALA A 50 -3.17 -12.74 7.02
CA ALA A 50 -3.31 -13.12 5.62
C ALA A 50 -4.77 -13.05 5.13
N ALA A 51 -5.70 -13.61 5.92
CA ALA A 51 -7.13 -13.51 5.63
C ALA A 51 -7.59 -12.06 5.58
N GLY A 52 -7.09 -11.21 6.48
CA GLY A 52 -7.35 -9.77 6.51
C GLY A 52 -6.93 -9.07 5.21
N PHE A 53 -5.75 -9.37 4.65
CA PHE A 53 -5.33 -8.81 3.36
C PHE A 53 -6.28 -9.20 2.23
N LEU A 54 -6.72 -10.46 2.19
CA LEU A 54 -7.65 -10.93 1.18
C LEU A 54 -9.04 -10.30 1.34
N VAL A 55 -9.56 -10.28 2.56
CA VAL A 55 -10.88 -9.67 2.87
C VAL A 55 -10.87 -8.18 2.54
N SER A 56 -9.81 -7.45 2.89
CA SER A 56 -9.67 -6.03 2.55
C SER A 56 -9.67 -5.80 1.04
N ALA A 57 -8.94 -6.63 0.28
CA ALA A 57 -8.87 -6.53 -1.18
C ALA A 57 -10.23 -6.79 -1.84
N VAL A 58 -10.97 -7.81 -1.38
CA VAL A 58 -12.33 -8.11 -1.87
C VAL A 58 -13.31 -7.02 -1.47
N ALA A 59 -13.27 -6.59 -0.21
CA ALA A 59 -14.14 -5.52 0.29
C ALA A 59 -13.92 -4.20 -0.46
N ALA A 60 -12.67 -3.87 -0.83
CA ALA A 60 -12.35 -2.68 -1.61
C ALA A 60 -13.11 -2.62 -2.95
N VAL A 61 -13.31 -3.77 -3.62
CA VAL A 61 -14.12 -3.85 -4.84
C VAL A 61 -15.59 -3.53 -4.56
N GLY A 62 -16.15 -4.10 -3.48
CA GLY A 62 -17.52 -3.82 -3.04
C GLY A 62 -17.74 -2.35 -2.66
N TRP A 63 -16.79 -1.78 -1.92
CA TRP A 63 -16.81 -0.36 -1.55
C TRP A 63 -16.69 0.57 -2.75
N ALA A 64 -15.78 0.28 -3.70
CA ALA A 64 -15.65 1.04 -4.94
C ALA A 64 -16.97 1.03 -5.74
N TYR A 65 -17.57 -0.17 -5.92
CA TYR A 65 -18.84 -0.32 -6.61
C TYR A 65 -19.97 0.49 -5.94
N THR A 66 -20.06 0.44 -4.61
CA THR A 66 -21.05 1.18 -3.85
C THR A 66 -20.82 2.70 -3.94
N GLY A 67 -19.54 3.13 -3.78
CA GLY A 67 -19.14 4.53 -3.90
C GLY A 67 -19.35 5.09 -5.32
N ASP A 68 -19.32 4.24 -6.35
CA ASP A 68 -19.59 4.64 -7.73
C ASP A 68 -21.07 4.88 -8.03
N ARG A 69 -21.97 4.30 -7.24
CA ARG A 69 -23.43 4.37 -7.44
C ARG A 69 -24.14 5.27 -6.46
N THR A 70 -23.49 5.58 -5.34
CA THR A 70 -24.08 6.36 -4.25
C THR A 70 -23.21 7.58 -3.90
N ASN A 71 -23.61 8.33 -2.89
CA ASN A 71 -22.76 9.38 -2.33
C ASN A 71 -21.58 8.75 -1.60
N ARG A 72 -20.35 9.16 -1.96
CA ARG A 72 -19.08 8.60 -1.43
C ARG A 72 -18.86 8.93 0.04
N LYS A 73 -19.37 10.08 0.52
CA LYS A 73 -19.15 10.55 1.89
C LYS A 73 -19.74 9.58 2.93
N PRO A 74 -21.04 9.21 2.90
CA PRO A 74 -21.59 8.24 3.82
C PRO A 74 -20.99 6.83 3.66
N VAL A 75 -20.60 6.42 2.45
CA VAL A 75 -19.95 5.14 2.19
C VAL A 75 -18.60 5.06 2.91
N LEU A 76 -17.79 6.10 2.79
CA LEU A 76 -16.50 6.15 3.48
C LEU A 76 -16.66 6.24 5.00
N MET A 77 -17.65 7.00 5.49
CA MET A 77 -17.97 7.03 6.92
C MET A 77 -18.38 5.66 7.45
N ALA A 78 -19.23 4.93 6.73
CA ALA A 78 -19.60 3.57 7.12
C ALA A 78 -18.38 2.64 7.17
N GLY A 79 -17.49 2.70 6.17
CA GLY A 79 -16.25 1.93 6.14
C GLY A 79 -15.34 2.24 7.33
N THR A 80 -15.12 3.52 7.64
CA THR A 80 -14.26 3.91 8.79
C THR A 80 -14.88 3.54 10.14
N LEU A 81 -16.20 3.60 10.29
CA LEU A 81 -16.88 3.14 11.51
C LEU A 81 -16.80 1.62 11.68
N ILE A 82 -16.98 0.85 10.60
CA ILE A 82 -16.81 -0.61 10.61
C ILE A 82 -15.37 -0.98 11.00
N TRP A 83 -14.38 -0.28 10.43
CA TRP A 83 -12.99 -0.45 10.77
C TRP A 83 -12.71 -0.14 12.24
N ALA A 84 -13.20 0.99 12.76
CA ALA A 84 -13.02 1.37 14.16
C ALA A 84 -13.69 0.36 15.12
N ALA A 85 -14.89 -0.13 14.78
CA ALA A 85 -15.56 -1.19 15.54
C ALA A 85 -14.76 -2.50 15.53
N GLY A 86 -14.19 -2.89 14.39
CA GLY A 86 -13.31 -4.05 14.29
C GLY A 86 -12.03 -3.89 15.11
N THR A 87 -11.44 -2.70 15.11
CA THR A 87 -10.23 -2.38 15.90
C THR A 87 -10.52 -2.42 17.40
N ALA A 88 -11.65 -1.83 17.83
CA ALA A 88 -12.12 -1.92 19.21
C ALA A 88 -12.43 -3.37 19.62
N GLY A 89 -13.10 -4.14 18.75
CA GLY A 89 -13.35 -5.56 18.96
C GLY A 89 -12.06 -6.39 19.10
N THR A 90 -11.01 -6.01 18.37
CA THR A 90 -9.68 -6.63 18.50
C THR A 90 -9.10 -6.37 19.89
N ALA A 91 -9.19 -5.12 20.37
CA ALA A 91 -8.73 -4.76 21.72
C ALA A 91 -9.54 -5.44 22.87
N LEU A 92 -10.72 -5.94 22.57
CA LEU A 92 -11.60 -6.64 23.53
C LEU A 92 -11.59 -8.16 23.36
N ALA A 93 -10.81 -8.69 22.41
CA ALA A 93 -10.85 -10.10 22.06
C ALA A 93 -10.25 -10.97 23.16
N ALA A 94 -11.07 -11.83 23.77
CA ALA A 94 -10.67 -12.75 24.83
C ALA A 94 -10.33 -14.16 24.32
N ASN A 95 -10.43 -14.42 23.02
CA ASN A 95 -10.11 -15.70 22.41
C ASN A 95 -9.86 -15.55 20.91
N TYR A 96 -9.27 -16.61 20.30
CA TYR A 96 -8.91 -16.64 18.89
C TYR A 96 -10.07 -16.32 17.93
N VAL A 97 -11.28 -16.84 18.19
CA VAL A 97 -12.45 -16.65 17.31
C VAL A 97 -12.92 -15.20 17.33
N ALA A 98 -12.96 -14.59 18.54
CA ALA A 98 -13.31 -13.17 18.69
C ALA A 98 -12.27 -12.28 18.01
N PHE A 99 -10.98 -12.56 18.18
CA PHE A 99 -9.89 -11.85 17.53
C PHE A 99 -9.99 -11.98 16.00
N PHE A 100 -10.22 -13.20 15.48
CA PHE A 100 -10.42 -13.44 14.05
C PHE A 100 -11.58 -12.60 13.50
N GLY A 101 -12.76 -12.69 14.13
CA GLY A 101 -13.95 -11.95 13.69
C GLY A 101 -13.75 -10.44 13.70
N ALA A 102 -13.11 -9.91 14.75
CA ALA A 102 -12.78 -8.49 14.88
C ALA A 102 -11.80 -8.02 13.81
N GLN A 103 -10.75 -8.79 13.50
CA GLN A 103 -9.79 -8.51 12.45
C GLN A 103 -10.41 -8.57 11.05
N MET A 104 -11.34 -9.51 10.79
CA MET A 104 -12.09 -9.54 9.52
C MET A 104 -12.98 -8.31 9.38
N LEU A 105 -13.66 -7.90 10.45
CA LEU A 105 -14.48 -6.69 10.46
C LEU A 105 -13.62 -5.44 10.19
N ALA A 106 -12.49 -5.30 10.86
CA ALA A 106 -11.53 -4.22 10.60
C ALA A 106 -11.06 -4.22 9.13
N SER A 107 -10.74 -5.38 8.59
CA SER A 107 -10.27 -5.55 7.21
C SER A 107 -11.31 -5.15 6.17
N ILE A 108 -12.61 -5.42 6.42
CA ILE A 108 -13.70 -4.94 5.57
C ILE A 108 -13.70 -3.40 5.52
N GLY A 109 -13.56 -2.75 6.67
CA GLY A 109 -13.53 -1.29 6.76
C GLY A 109 -12.30 -0.66 6.08
N ILE A 110 -11.10 -1.27 6.23
CA ILE A 110 -9.86 -0.85 5.57
C ILE A 110 -10.04 -0.73 4.05
N GLY A 111 -10.74 -1.66 3.42
CA GLY A 111 -11.00 -1.61 1.98
C GLY A 111 -11.72 -0.34 1.49
N ALA A 112 -12.49 0.34 2.35
CA ALA A 112 -13.22 1.55 1.98
C ALA A 112 -12.28 2.76 1.78
N VAL A 113 -11.32 2.96 2.69
CA VAL A 113 -10.38 4.09 2.61
C VAL A 113 -9.48 3.93 1.38
N GLY A 114 -8.93 2.74 1.16
CA GLY A 114 -8.06 2.46 0.02
C GLY A 114 -8.74 2.66 -1.33
N SER A 115 -10.04 2.36 -1.46
CA SER A 115 -10.78 2.46 -2.73
C SER A 115 -11.51 3.79 -2.89
N VAL A 116 -12.47 4.09 -2.01
CA VAL A 116 -13.32 5.28 -2.12
C VAL A 116 -12.53 6.55 -1.77
N GLY A 117 -11.68 6.50 -0.73
CA GLY A 117 -10.85 7.62 -0.31
C GLY A 117 -9.92 8.10 -1.41
N PHE A 118 -9.20 7.18 -2.07
CA PHE A 118 -8.35 7.47 -3.22
C PHE A 118 -9.12 8.16 -4.36
N SER A 119 -10.33 7.65 -4.69
CA SER A 119 -11.19 8.23 -5.72
C SER A 119 -11.61 9.66 -5.38
N VAL A 120 -11.98 9.94 -4.12
CA VAL A 120 -12.36 11.30 -3.67
C VAL A 120 -11.18 12.26 -3.76
N VAL A 121 -10.00 11.85 -3.31
CA VAL A 121 -8.79 12.69 -3.38
C VAL A 121 -8.41 13.01 -4.83
N SER A 122 -8.54 12.04 -5.74
CA SER A 122 -8.25 12.26 -7.17
C SER A 122 -9.19 13.27 -7.82
N ASP A 123 -10.46 13.32 -7.39
CA ASP A 123 -11.47 14.23 -7.91
C ASP A 123 -11.47 15.62 -7.23
N LEU A 124 -10.83 15.75 -6.07
CA LEU A 124 -10.74 17.03 -5.35
C LEU A 124 -9.72 17.98 -5.98
N ILE A 125 -8.74 17.46 -6.71
CA ILE A 125 -7.54 18.20 -7.08
C ILE A 125 -7.36 18.26 -8.59
N SER A 126 -7.07 19.49 -9.08
CA SER A 126 -6.84 19.72 -10.50
C SER A 126 -5.72 18.83 -11.05
N PRO A 127 -5.79 18.40 -12.32
CA PRO A 127 -4.79 17.55 -12.97
C PRO A 127 -3.35 18.07 -12.82
N LYS A 128 -3.17 19.40 -12.81
CA LYS A 128 -1.86 20.08 -12.66
C LYS A 128 -1.19 19.80 -11.30
N ARG A 129 -1.95 19.53 -10.23
CA ARG A 129 -1.45 19.26 -8.87
C ARG A 129 -1.66 17.81 -8.42
N ARG A 130 -2.23 16.97 -9.28
CA ARG A 130 -2.56 15.57 -8.97
C ARG A 130 -1.31 14.78 -8.56
N GLY A 131 -0.18 14.98 -9.25
CA GLY A 131 1.08 14.32 -8.90
C GLY A 131 1.54 14.60 -7.47
N LEU A 132 1.48 15.86 -7.01
CA LEU A 132 1.82 16.22 -5.63
C LEU A 132 0.94 15.51 -4.60
N VAL A 133 -0.37 15.43 -4.86
CA VAL A 133 -1.30 14.82 -3.91
C VAL A 133 -1.23 13.30 -3.92
N MET A 134 -0.97 12.69 -5.07
CA MET A 134 -0.67 11.26 -5.14
C MET A 134 0.65 10.92 -4.42
N SER A 135 1.62 11.84 -4.44
CA SER A 135 2.83 11.72 -3.62
C SER A 135 2.53 11.80 -2.13
N LEU A 136 1.63 12.70 -1.69
CA LEU A 136 1.19 12.79 -0.30
C LEU A 136 0.39 11.54 0.12
N TRP A 137 -0.44 10.99 -0.76
CA TRP A 137 -1.12 9.72 -0.53
C TRP A 137 -0.14 8.56 -0.37
N GLY A 138 0.87 8.46 -1.24
CA GLY A 138 1.95 7.48 -1.11
C GLY A 138 2.76 7.67 0.18
N LEU A 139 3.05 8.92 0.55
CA LEU A 139 3.74 9.25 1.80
C LEU A 139 2.91 8.84 3.03
N SER A 140 1.58 9.02 3.00
CA SER A 140 0.70 8.61 4.10
C SER A 140 0.77 7.09 4.37
N GLN A 141 0.95 6.29 3.33
CA GLN A 141 1.15 4.84 3.47
C GLN A 141 2.47 4.53 4.20
N GLY A 142 3.57 5.18 3.80
CA GLY A 142 4.87 5.03 4.46
C GLY A 142 4.85 5.50 5.92
N VAL A 143 4.28 6.68 6.16
CA VAL A 143 4.12 7.24 7.51
C VAL A 143 3.22 6.35 8.37
N GLY A 144 2.10 5.86 7.82
CA GLY A 144 1.21 4.94 8.51
C GLY A 144 1.92 3.64 8.91
N THR A 145 2.70 3.06 8.01
CA THR A 145 3.50 1.85 8.31
C THR A 145 4.51 2.12 9.41
N LEU A 146 5.26 3.21 9.32
CA LEU A 146 6.26 3.61 10.31
C LEU A 146 5.64 3.83 11.69
N LEU A 147 4.55 4.58 11.76
CA LEU A 147 3.84 4.83 13.02
C LEU A 147 3.22 3.55 13.59
N GLY A 148 2.66 2.68 12.74
CA GLY A 148 2.01 1.44 13.18
C GLY A 148 3.00 0.44 13.79
N THR A 149 4.13 0.19 13.13
CA THR A 149 5.17 -0.69 13.67
C THR A 149 5.79 -0.13 14.94
N THR A 150 6.02 1.19 15.01
CA THR A 150 6.54 1.86 16.22
C THR A 150 5.53 1.80 17.36
N LEU A 151 4.25 2.08 17.10
CA LEU A 151 3.18 2.02 18.09
C LEU A 151 3.06 0.60 18.69
N SER A 152 3.10 -0.42 17.83
CA SER A 152 3.11 -1.82 18.27
C SER A 152 4.33 -2.15 19.10
N ALA A 153 5.52 -1.75 18.66
CA ALA A 153 6.76 -2.04 19.37
C ALA A 153 6.79 -1.39 20.76
N LEU A 154 6.40 -0.12 20.89
CA LEU A 154 6.53 0.62 22.15
C LEU A 154 5.39 0.37 23.14
N LEU A 155 4.14 0.34 22.66
CA LEU A 155 2.98 0.14 23.54
C LEU A 155 2.54 -1.31 23.62
N GLY A 156 2.66 -2.05 22.51
CA GLY A 156 2.18 -3.42 22.40
C GLY A 156 3.10 -4.44 23.06
N ALA A 157 4.38 -4.14 23.23
CA ALA A 157 5.33 -5.02 23.90
C ALA A 157 4.97 -5.27 25.39
N ALA A 158 4.43 -4.26 26.08
CA ALA A 158 3.98 -4.40 27.46
C ALA A 158 2.53 -4.96 27.57
N ASP A 159 1.69 -4.59 26.61
CA ASP A 159 0.28 -5.00 26.56
C ASP A 159 -0.25 -4.84 25.14
N TRP A 160 -0.43 -5.95 24.44
CA TRP A 160 -0.80 -5.96 23.03
C TRP A 160 -2.17 -5.31 22.70
N HIS A 161 -3.05 -5.13 23.70
CA HIS A 161 -4.36 -4.48 23.52
C HIS A 161 -4.23 -2.96 23.37
N ARG A 162 -3.22 -2.32 23.98
CA ARG A 162 -3.07 -0.86 24.01
C ARG A 162 -2.97 -0.20 22.64
N PRO A 163 -2.17 -0.67 21.70
CA PRO A 163 -2.11 -0.08 20.36
C PRO A 163 -3.47 -0.03 19.65
N PHE A 164 -4.30 -1.06 19.83
CA PHE A 164 -5.63 -1.13 19.23
C PHE A 164 -6.60 -0.13 19.87
N TRP A 165 -6.53 0.10 21.19
CA TRP A 165 -7.30 1.14 21.86
C TRP A 165 -6.92 2.54 21.38
N VAL A 166 -5.62 2.84 21.30
CA VAL A 166 -5.13 4.13 20.79
C VAL A 166 -5.64 4.34 19.38
N LEU A 167 -5.52 3.32 18.52
CA LEU A 167 -5.95 3.40 17.14
C LEU A 167 -7.46 3.58 16.99
N THR A 168 -8.25 2.91 17.83
CA THR A 168 -9.72 3.09 17.89
C THR A 168 -10.08 4.54 18.16
N VAL A 169 -9.48 5.15 19.18
CA VAL A 169 -9.75 6.55 19.56
C VAL A 169 -9.35 7.51 18.44
N VAL A 170 -8.15 7.32 17.87
CA VAL A 170 -7.65 8.14 16.76
C VAL A 170 -8.53 7.98 15.51
N GLY A 171 -8.97 6.76 15.20
CA GLY A 171 -9.87 6.47 14.09
C GLY A 171 -11.24 7.11 14.23
N LEU A 172 -11.84 7.05 15.43
CA LEU A 172 -13.12 7.74 15.72
C LEU A 172 -12.97 9.26 15.60
N ALA A 173 -11.88 9.83 16.13
CA ALA A 173 -11.59 11.27 15.99
C ALA A 173 -11.42 11.68 14.52
N ALA A 174 -10.70 10.89 13.73
CA ALA A 174 -10.52 11.12 12.30
C ALA A 174 -11.86 11.00 11.54
N THR A 175 -12.70 10.03 11.89
CA THR A 175 -14.05 9.87 11.33
C THR A 175 -14.93 11.09 11.66
N PHE A 176 -14.86 11.58 12.89
CA PHE A 176 -15.59 12.79 13.28
C PHE A 176 -15.09 14.02 12.48
N ALA A 177 -13.79 14.20 12.35
CA ALA A 177 -13.22 15.26 11.52
C ALA A 177 -13.68 15.15 10.05
N TYR A 178 -13.86 13.92 9.53
CA TYR A 178 -14.32 13.69 8.18
C TYR A 178 -15.77 14.18 7.94
N VAL A 179 -16.61 14.21 8.96
CA VAL A 179 -17.98 14.76 8.85
C VAL A 179 -17.98 16.19 8.28
N PHE A 180 -16.97 16.97 8.62
CA PHE A 180 -16.84 18.38 8.21
C PHE A 180 -16.13 18.58 6.87
N THR A 181 -15.74 17.52 6.16
CA THR A 181 -15.11 17.64 4.84
C THR A 181 -16.12 17.99 3.75
N THR A 182 -15.62 18.52 2.63
CA THR A 182 -16.45 18.83 1.44
C THR A 182 -16.92 17.52 0.77
N ASP A 183 -18.18 17.49 0.35
CA ASP A 183 -18.66 16.47 -0.57
C ASP A 183 -18.15 16.76 -1.99
N VAL A 184 -17.42 15.81 -2.57
CA VAL A 184 -16.72 15.96 -3.84
C VAL A 184 -17.46 15.21 -4.93
N ARG A 185 -17.92 15.92 -5.96
CA ARG A 185 -18.58 15.33 -7.13
C ARG A 185 -17.55 14.58 -7.98
N ARG A 186 -17.96 13.46 -8.57
CA ARG A 186 -17.11 12.64 -9.43
C ARG A 186 -16.66 13.41 -10.66
N GLY A 187 -15.35 13.41 -10.94
CA GLY A 187 -14.76 14.11 -12.09
C GLY A 187 -14.76 15.63 -11.98
N GLN A 188 -15.07 16.19 -10.80
CA GLN A 188 -15.20 17.66 -10.60
C GLN A 188 -13.93 18.42 -10.96
N SER A 189 -12.77 17.77 -10.96
CA SER A 189 -11.51 18.41 -11.25
C SER A 189 -11.04 18.29 -12.70
N GLU A 190 -11.78 17.54 -13.54
CA GLU A 190 -11.42 17.36 -14.95
C GLU A 190 -11.86 18.57 -15.77
N PRO A 191 -10.93 19.29 -16.43
CA PRO A 191 -11.26 20.46 -17.26
C PRO A 191 -12.22 20.11 -18.41
N GLU A 192 -12.09 18.89 -18.95
CA GLU A 192 -12.91 18.40 -20.06
C GLU A 192 -14.38 18.22 -19.67
N LEU A 193 -14.65 18.00 -18.38
CA LEU A 193 -16.00 17.84 -17.83
C LEU A 193 -16.58 19.15 -17.26
N ALA A 194 -15.82 20.24 -17.25
CA ALA A 194 -16.26 21.51 -16.67
C ALA A 194 -17.58 22.01 -17.29
N ALA A 195 -17.71 21.94 -18.60
CA ALA A 195 -18.94 22.36 -19.32
C ALA A 195 -20.16 21.52 -18.93
N ILE A 196 -19.98 20.22 -18.64
CA ILE A 196 -21.07 19.33 -18.20
C ILE A 196 -21.54 19.73 -16.78
N PHE A 197 -20.60 20.08 -15.91
CA PHE A 197 -20.93 20.49 -14.53
C PHE A 197 -21.52 21.90 -14.47
N GLU A 198 -21.08 22.81 -15.32
CA GLU A 198 -21.65 24.17 -15.46
C GLU A 198 -23.10 24.13 -15.98
N SER A 199 -23.44 23.18 -16.85
CA SER A 199 -24.81 22.95 -17.33
C SER A 199 -25.68 22.13 -16.35
N GLY A 200 -25.16 21.76 -15.17
CA GLY A 200 -25.87 20.94 -14.18
C GLY A 200 -25.91 19.44 -14.47
N GLY A 201 -25.18 18.99 -15.50
CA GLY A 201 -25.07 17.57 -15.88
C GLY A 201 -24.18 16.74 -14.95
N THR A 202 -24.22 15.42 -15.13
CA THR A 202 -23.33 14.46 -14.45
C THR A 202 -22.66 13.55 -15.48
N TYR A 203 -21.38 13.22 -15.26
CA TYR A 203 -20.68 12.27 -16.12
C TYR A 203 -21.31 10.86 -16.02
N LYS A 204 -21.84 10.34 -17.16
CA LYS A 204 -22.64 9.11 -17.20
C LYS A 204 -21.90 7.90 -17.76
N HIS A 205 -20.65 8.07 -18.26
CA HIS A 205 -19.94 6.96 -18.90
C HIS A 205 -19.58 5.89 -17.87
N ARG A 206 -20.00 4.65 -18.12
CA ARG A 206 -19.78 3.49 -17.25
C ARG A 206 -19.15 2.38 -18.05
N ILE A 207 -18.23 1.66 -17.43
CA ILE A 207 -17.62 0.46 -18.00
C ILE A 207 -18.70 -0.61 -18.25
N SER A 208 -18.64 -1.26 -19.40
CA SER A 208 -19.45 -2.39 -19.78
C SER A 208 -18.66 -3.69 -19.66
N LEU A 209 -19.35 -4.83 -19.56
CA LEU A 209 -18.70 -6.15 -19.58
C LEU A 209 -17.95 -6.41 -20.91
N ALA A 210 -18.38 -5.78 -22.00
CA ALA A 210 -17.71 -5.88 -23.30
C ALA A 210 -16.31 -5.26 -23.28
N ASP A 211 -16.10 -4.21 -22.48
CA ASP A 211 -14.81 -3.54 -22.37
C ASP A 211 -13.75 -4.43 -21.67
N LEU A 212 -14.19 -5.38 -20.83
CA LEU A 212 -13.29 -6.31 -20.14
C LEU A 212 -12.44 -7.13 -21.11
N LYS A 213 -13.02 -7.55 -22.25
CA LYS A 213 -12.27 -8.25 -23.29
C LYS A 213 -11.19 -7.38 -23.90
N GLY A 214 -11.49 -6.11 -24.18
CA GLY A 214 -10.54 -5.13 -24.69
C GLY A 214 -9.42 -4.82 -23.69
N ILE A 215 -9.73 -4.80 -22.41
CA ILE A 215 -8.75 -4.61 -21.32
C ILE A 215 -7.81 -5.82 -21.23
N ALA A 216 -8.36 -7.04 -21.24
CA ALA A 216 -7.59 -8.27 -21.13
C ALA A 216 -6.75 -8.57 -22.38
N SER A 217 -7.13 -8.04 -23.56
CA SER A 217 -6.36 -8.22 -24.81
C SER A 217 -5.03 -7.45 -24.82
N ARG A 218 -4.85 -6.46 -23.95
CA ARG A 218 -3.58 -5.75 -23.77
C ARG A 218 -2.66 -6.54 -22.88
N TRP A 219 -1.64 -7.15 -23.47
CA TRP A 219 -0.71 -8.01 -22.74
C TRP A 219 0.04 -7.29 -21.61
N THR A 220 0.28 -5.99 -21.73
CA THR A 220 0.88 -5.21 -20.64
C THR A 220 0.01 -5.24 -19.39
N ASN A 221 -1.32 -5.15 -19.51
CA ASN A 221 -2.23 -5.28 -18.37
C ASN A 221 -2.12 -6.65 -17.70
N VAL A 222 -2.03 -7.73 -18.50
CA VAL A 222 -1.87 -9.08 -17.97
C VAL A 222 -0.59 -9.20 -17.14
N TRP A 223 0.53 -8.71 -17.68
CA TRP A 223 1.81 -8.72 -16.96
C TRP A 223 1.75 -7.88 -15.69
N LEU A 224 1.10 -6.70 -15.73
CA LEU A 224 0.96 -5.80 -14.57
C LEU A 224 0.07 -6.39 -13.46
N VAL A 225 -0.90 -7.23 -13.77
CA VAL A 225 -1.73 -7.94 -12.79
C VAL A 225 -0.97 -9.14 -12.22
N LEU A 226 -0.37 -9.97 -13.08
CA LEU A 226 0.32 -11.19 -12.64
C LEU A 226 1.56 -10.88 -11.78
N GLN A 227 2.36 -9.86 -12.14
CA GLN A 227 3.49 -9.44 -11.32
C GLN A 227 3.06 -9.02 -9.91
N GLY A 228 1.84 -8.47 -9.78
CA GLY A 228 1.27 -8.12 -8.48
C GLY A 228 1.21 -9.31 -7.53
N VAL A 229 0.78 -10.48 -8.02
CA VAL A 229 0.76 -11.71 -7.20
C VAL A 229 2.17 -12.05 -6.70
N THR A 230 3.15 -12.16 -7.59
CA THR A 230 4.50 -12.60 -7.22
C THR A 230 5.27 -11.57 -6.39
N ALA A 231 5.15 -10.27 -6.71
CA ALA A 231 5.73 -9.20 -5.90
C ALA A 231 5.16 -9.21 -4.47
N GLN A 232 3.85 -9.37 -4.37
CA GLN A 232 3.18 -9.33 -3.07
C GLN A 232 3.38 -10.61 -2.25
N VAL A 233 3.75 -11.74 -2.84
CA VAL A 233 4.25 -12.89 -2.10
C VAL A 233 5.50 -12.50 -1.31
N VAL A 234 6.43 -11.75 -1.91
CA VAL A 234 7.62 -11.25 -1.19
C VAL A 234 7.23 -10.26 -0.11
N PHE A 235 6.47 -9.21 -0.45
CA PHE A 235 6.07 -8.20 0.53
C PHE A 235 5.21 -8.78 1.65
N GLY A 236 4.40 -9.82 1.37
CA GLY A 236 3.66 -10.56 2.38
C GLY A 236 4.57 -11.35 3.32
N SER A 237 5.65 -11.95 2.82
CA SER A 237 6.64 -12.62 3.67
C SER A 237 7.40 -11.63 4.57
N LEU A 238 7.71 -10.43 4.07
CA LEU A 238 8.41 -9.38 4.82
C LEU A 238 7.59 -8.82 6.01
N VAL A 239 6.31 -9.13 6.11
CA VAL A 239 5.48 -8.85 7.31
C VAL A 239 6.08 -9.49 8.56
N TRP A 240 6.83 -10.59 8.41
CA TRP A 240 7.54 -11.30 9.49
C TRP A 240 8.94 -10.74 9.81
N LEU A 241 9.35 -9.67 9.16
CA LEU A 241 10.65 -9.06 9.39
C LEU A 241 10.89 -8.63 10.85
N PRO A 242 9.90 -8.03 11.56
CA PRO A 242 10.04 -7.74 12.98
C PRO A 242 10.41 -8.99 13.79
N ARG A 243 9.80 -10.15 13.50
CA ARG A 243 10.05 -11.39 14.21
C ARG A 243 11.49 -11.91 14.02
N LEU A 244 12.04 -11.80 12.81
CA LEU A 244 13.45 -12.13 12.57
C LEU A 244 14.40 -11.31 13.48
N PHE A 245 14.15 -9.99 13.63
CA PHE A 245 14.99 -9.13 14.47
C PHE A 245 14.75 -9.34 15.96
N GLN A 246 13.52 -9.66 16.35
CA GLN A 246 13.19 -10.10 17.70
C GLN A 246 13.99 -11.35 18.07
N GLU A 247 13.97 -12.40 17.25
CA GLU A 247 14.73 -13.64 17.47
C GLU A 247 16.26 -13.39 17.54
N LYS A 248 16.77 -12.45 16.73
CA LYS A 248 18.17 -12.05 16.83
C LYS A 248 18.51 -11.33 18.13
N ALA A 249 17.58 -10.60 18.73
CA ALA A 249 17.73 -9.95 20.02
C ALA A 249 17.65 -10.98 21.16
N GLU A 250 16.67 -11.88 21.14
CA GLU A 250 16.52 -12.97 22.11
C GLU A 250 17.76 -13.88 22.15
N ALA A 251 18.34 -14.19 20.97
CA ALA A 251 19.60 -14.96 20.87
C ALA A 251 20.80 -14.27 21.53
N GLN A 252 20.72 -12.95 21.82
CA GLN A 252 21.73 -12.21 22.57
C GLN A 252 21.42 -12.11 24.07
N GLY A 253 20.29 -12.69 24.51
CA GLY A 253 19.89 -12.70 25.92
C GLY A 253 19.00 -11.52 26.34
N PHE A 254 18.48 -10.75 25.40
CA PHE A 254 17.46 -9.75 25.71
C PHE A 254 16.16 -10.45 26.16
N ASP A 255 15.45 -9.83 27.10
CA ASP A 255 14.14 -10.27 27.50
C ASP A 255 13.11 -10.08 26.37
N GLU A 256 12.00 -10.81 26.44
CA GLU A 256 10.97 -10.83 25.39
C GLU A 256 10.42 -9.44 25.09
N GLN A 257 10.14 -8.63 26.10
CA GLN A 257 9.58 -7.28 25.92
C GLN A 257 10.56 -6.38 25.16
N THR A 258 11.82 -6.40 25.55
CA THR A 258 12.89 -5.65 24.87
C THR A 258 13.10 -6.16 23.46
N ALA A 259 13.09 -7.49 23.24
CA ALA A 259 13.25 -8.08 21.94
C ALA A 259 12.12 -7.71 20.95
N ILE A 260 10.85 -7.67 21.41
CA ILE A 260 9.72 -7.18 20.61
C ILE A 260 9.92 -5.72 20.20
N GLN A 261 10.36 -4.87 21.15
CA GLN A 261 10.65 -3.46 20.85
C GLN A 261 11.79 -3.32 19.83
N VAL A 262 12.87 -4.04 20.00
CA VAL A 262 14.00 -4.10 19.05
C VAL A 262 13.51 -4.52 17.66
N GLY A 263 12.76 -5.63 17.58
CA GLY A 263 12.23 -6.14 16.31
C GLY A 263 11.38 -5.13 15.54
N GLY A 264 10.43 -4.52 16.22
CA GLY A 264 9.56 -3.51 15.63
C GLY A 264 10.29 -2.22 15.24
N LEU A 265 11.22 -1.74 16.08
CA LEU A 265 12.02 -0.52 15.80
C LEU A 265 12.97 -0.73 14.62
N PHE A 266 13.67 -1.86 14.52
CA PHE A 266 14.51 -2.15 13.36
C PHE A 266 13.69 -2.29 12.08
N ALA A 267 12.56 -2.99 12.11
CA ALA A 267 11.67 -3.07 10.95
C ALA A 267 11.19 -1.69 10.51
N THR A 268 10.91 -0.81 11.47
CA THR A 268 10.56 0.60 11.22
C THR A 268 11.71 1.36 10.54
N LEU A 269 12.91 1.34 11.12
CA LEU A 269 14.09 2.01 10.56
C LEU A 269 14.40 1.51 9.15
N PHE A 270 14.31 0.20 8.94
CA PHE A 270 14.61 -0.41 7.64
C PHE A 270 13.58 -0.06 6.57
N SER A 271 12.35 0.29 6.95
CA SER A 271 11.33 0.75 6.01
C SER A 271 11.57 2.18 5.47
N LEU A 272 12.46 2.96 6.09
CA LEU A 272 12.75 4.34 5.68
C LEU A 272 13.24 4.47 4.23
N GLY A 273 13.92 3.45 3.71
CA GLY A 273 14.34 3.41 2.31
C GLY A 273 13.17 3.52 1.31
N GLY A 274 11.96 3.13 1.73
CA GLY A 274 10.73 3.26 0.92
C GLY A 274 10.39 4.71 0.54
N VAL A 275 10.85 5.71 1.31
CA VAL A 275 10.68 7.13 0.96
C VAL A 275 11.34 7.45 -0.38
N LEU A 276 12.42 6.75 -0.75
CA LEU A 276 13.10 6.91 -2.03
C LEU A 276 12.33 6.32 -3.22
N SER A 277 11.15 5.71 -3.01
CA SER A 277 10.25 5.30 -4.10
C SER A 277 9.89 6.47 -5.02
N ILE A 278 9.84 7.70 -4.48
CA ILE A 278 9.64 8.94 -5.24
C ILE A 278 10.75 9.11 -6.29
N VAL A 279 12.00 8.86 -5.91
CA VAL A 279 13.14 8.92 -6.84
C VAL A 279 13.00 7.87 -7.93
N GLY A 280 12.56 6.65 -7.58
CA GLY A 280 12.24 5.59 -8.54
C GLY A 280 11.17 6.00 -9.55
N GLY A 281 10.12 6.70 -9.11
CA GLY A 281 9.09 7.28 -9.97
C GLY A 281 9.65 8.36 -10.92
N LEU A 282 10.46 9.29 -10.42
CA LEU A 282 11.10 10.33 -11.22
C LEU A 282 12.06 9.76 -12.28
N ILE A 283 12.83 8.73 -11.93
CA ILE A 283 13.69 8.02 -12.88
C ILE A 283 12.83 7.35 -13.95
N GLY A 284 11.73 6.68 -13.55
CA GLY A 284 10.76 6.09 -14.46
C GLY A 284 10.19 7.09 -15.45
N ASP A 285 9.73 8.25 -14.98
CA ASP A 285 9.20 9.32 -15.81
C ASP A 285 10.26 9.89 -16.79
N ARG A 286 11.48 10.05 -16.31
CA ARG A 286 12.58 10.54 -17.15
C ARG A 286 12.95 9.56 -18.26
N LEU A 287 12.99 8.26 -17.93
CA LEU A 287 13.29 7.21 -18.90
C LEU A 287 12.11 7.00 -19.87
N GLN A 288 10.86 7.09 -19.39
CA GLN A 288 9.65 6.97 -20.21
C GLN A 288 9.56 8.04 -21.30
N ARG A 289 10.06 9.26 -21.04
CA ARG A 289 10.17 10.32 -22.09
C ARG A 289 11.15 9.98 -23.19
N ARG A 290 12.15 9.12 -22.93
CA ARG A 290 13.14 8.67 -23.92
C ARG A 290 12.73 7.38 -24.62
N THR A 291 12.01 6.51 -23.93
CA THR A 291 11.56 5.22 -24.47
C THR A 291 10.25 4.79 -23.79
N PRO A 292 9.23 4.34 -24.55
CA PRO A 292 7.97 3.88 -23.99
C PRO A 292 8.09 2.60 -23.12
N ARG A 293 9.31 2.08 -22.94
CA ARG A 293 9.67 0.96 -22.06
C ARG A 293 10.15 1.42 -20.67
N GLY A 294 10.35 2.73 -20.49
CA GLY A 294 11.15 3.30 -19.41
C GLY A 294 10.67 2.88 -18.01
N ARG A 295 9.40 3.03 -17.71
CA ARG A 295 8.81 2.70 -16.39
C ARG A 295 8.92 1.21 -16.06
N ALA A 296 8.62 0.35 -17.05
CA ALA A 296 8.72 -1.09 -16.86
C ALA A 296 10.17 -1.54 -16.63
N LEU A 297 11.14 -0.95 -17.33
CA LEU A 297 12.57 -1.25 -17.13
C LEU A 297 13.06 -0.81 -15.74
N VAL A 298 12.65 0.37 -15.26
CA VAL A 298 13.01 0.84 -13.91
C VAL A 298 12.46 -0.10 -12.86
N ALA A 299 11.20 -0.53 -12.99
CA ALA A 299 10.62 -1.52 -12.08
C ALA A 299 11.34 -2.87 -12.14
N THR A 300 11.71 -3.35 -13.35
CA THR A 300 12.49 -4.58 -13.54
C THR A 300 13.82 -4.52 -12.79
N VAL A 301 14.61 -3.49 -13.04
CA VAL A 301 15.93 -3.32 -12.42
C VAL A 301 15.79 -3.15 -10.91
N GLY A 302 14.86 -2.31 -10.45
CA GLY A 302 14.65 -2.07 -9.02
C GLY A 302 14.32 -3.35 -8.24
N ILE A 303 13.36 -4.14 -8.75
CA ILE A 303 12.95 -5.39 -8.10
C ILE A 303 14.09 -6.41 -8.07
N LEU A 304 14.74 -6.67 -9.21
CA LEU A 304 15.80 -7.68 -9.29
C LEU A 304 17.05 -7.28 -8.50
N SER A 305 17.43 -6.01 -8.55
CA SER A 305 18.58 -5.51 -7.79
C SER A 305 18.37 -5.49 -6.28
N GLY A 306 17.11 -5.47 -5.80
CA GLY A 306 16.80 -5.54 -4.37
C GLY A 306 17.11 -6.87 -3.72
N ILE A 307 17.07 -7.98 -4.48
CA ILE A 307 17.21 -9.35 -3.97
C ILE A 307 18.51 -9.54 -3.14
N PRO A 308 19.71 -9.25 -3.65
CA PRO A 308 20.94 -9.52 -2.90
C PRO A 308 21.05 -8.68 -1.60
N PHE A 309 20.47 -7.47 -1.59
CA PHE A 309 20.48 -6.63 -0.40
C PHE A 309 19.57 -7.18 0.70
N TYR A 310 18.38 -7.69 0.36
CA TYR A 310 17.53 -8.40 1.34
C TYR A 310 18.19 -9.67 1.85
N ILE A 311 18.74 -10.50 0.97
CA ILE A 311 19.42 -11.73 1.39
C ILE A 311 20.57 -11.38 2.33
N GLY A 312 21.42 -10.42 1.99
CA GLY A 312 22.50 -9.96 2.87
C GLY A 312 21.99 -9.53 4.23
N LEU A 313 20.92 -8.70 4.28
CA LEU A 313 20.28 -8.24 5.51
C LEU A 313 19.82 -9.39 6.43
N PHE A 314 19.20 -10.43 5.87
CA PHE A 314 18.64 -11.51 6.68
C PHE A 314 19.70 -12.34 7.39
N PHE A 315 20.88 -12.51 6.78
CA PHE A 315 21.95 -13.32 7.35
C PHE A 315 22.96 -12.52 8.18
N LEU A 316 23.00 -11.19 8.07
CA LEU A 316 23.89 -10.42 8.92
C LEU A 316 23.49 -10.53 10.40
N PRO A 317 24.46 -10.69 11.32
CA PRO A 317 24.19 -10.63 12.75
C PRO A 317 23.74 -9.22 13.14
N LEU A 318 23.02 -9.12 14.25
CA LEU A 318 22.51 -7.86 14.79
C LEU A 318 23.05 -7.64 16.22
N PRO A 319 24.37 -7.51 16.44
CA PRO A 319 24.90 -7.29 17.77
C PRO A 319 24.51 -5.88 18.24
N LEU A 320 23.73 -5.83 19.32
CA LEU A 320 23.29 -4.58 19.93
C LEU A 320 24.24 -4.16 21.04
N ASN A 321 24.28 -2.85 21.33
CA ASN A 321 24.90 -2.36 22.54
C ASN A 321 24.21 -2.96 23.77
N PRO A 322 24.95 -3.31 24.82
CA PRO A 322 24.34 -3.84 26.05
C PRO A 322 23.41 -2.78 26.67
N VAL A 323 22.26 -3.26 27.15
CA VAL A 323 21.29 -2.42 27.88
C VAL A 323 21.85 -2.14 29.26
N GLN A 324 21.94 -0.87 29.65
CA GLN A 324 22.22 -0.44 31.01
C GLN A 324 20.91 -0.05 31.71
N GLU A 325 20.91 -0.10 33.03
CA GLU A 325 19.75 0.28 33.82
C GLU A 325 19.36 1.76 33.55
N GLY A 326 18.14 1.98 33.08
CA GLY A 326 17.64 3.32 32.69
C GLY A 326 17.76 3.67 31.21
N ASP A 327 18.38 2.83 30.39
CA ASP A 327 18.47 3.06 28.94
C ASP A 327 17.12 2.88 28.24
N SER A 328 16.83 3.74 27.28
CA SER A 328 15.68 3.54 26.40
C SER A 328 16.04 2.60 25.25
N VAL A 329 15.20 1.62 24.95
CA VAL A 329 15.39 0.69 23.83
C VAL A 329 15.53 1.44 22.49
N VAL A 330 14.80 2.54 22.31
CA VAL A 330 14.95 3.43 21.14
C VAL A 330 16.35 3.98 21.05
N GLY A 331 16.92 4.45 22.19
CA GLY A 331 18.29 4.95 22.26
C GLY A 331 19.31 3.89 21.88
N ILE A 332 19.18 2.67 22.43
CA ILE A 332 20.07 1.53 22.14
C ILE A 332 20.04 1.18 20.67
N VAL A 333 18.84 1.05 20.07
CA VAL A 333 18.67 0.72 18.65
C VAL A 333 19.31 1.79 17.77
N LEU A 334 19.02 3.08 18.01
CA LEU A 334 19.60 4.17 17.21
C LEU A 334 21.13 4.25 17.40
N LEU A 335 21.60 4.16 18.64
CA LEU A 335 23.04 4.20 18.93
C LEU A 335 23.75 3.03 18.24
N SER A 336 23.19 1.82 18.29
CA SER A 336 23.78 0.64 17.66
C SER A 336 23.95 0.79 16.15
N VAL A 337 23.03 1.49 15.46
CA VAL A 337 23.16 1.79 14.01
C VAL A 337 24.41 2.62 13.71
N PHE A 338 24.81 3.52 14.62
CA PHE A 338 25.96 4.40 14.38
C PHE A 338 27.25 3.90 15.00
N THR A 339 27.18 3.12 16.08
CA THR A 339 28.38 2.67 16.83
C THR A 339 28.81 1.25 16.50
N VAL A 340 27.89 0.40 16.01
CA VAL A 340 28.20 -0.98 15.67
C VAL A 340 28.22 -1.14 14.15
N PRO A 341 29.38 -1.30 13.49
CA PRO A 341 29.51 -1.26 12.03
C PRO A 341 28.60 -2.25 11.30
N VAL A 342 28.43 -3.46 11.82
CA VAL A 342 27.60 -4.50 11.21
C VAL A 342 26.11 -4.12 11.26
N VAL A 343 25.65 -3.42 12.30
CA VAL A 343 24.27 -2.93 12.41
C VAL A 343 24.06 -1.76 11.43
N GLY A 344 25.05 -0.88 11.29
CA GLY A 344 25.05 0.18 10.28
C GLY A 344 24.99 -0.39 8.85
N ILE A 345 25.75 -1.46 8.57
CA ILE A 345 25.67 -2.17 7.27
C ILE A 345 24.28 -2.78 7.07
N SER A 346 23.70 -3.42 8.09
CA SER A 346 22.34 -3.97 8.02
C SER A 346 21.31 -2.89 7.70
N PHE A 347 21.41 -1.70 8.34
CA PHE A 347 20.57 -0.56 8.01
C PHE A 347 20.74 -0.12 6.56
N LEU A 348 21.98 0.00 6.08
CA LEU A 348 22.28 0.41 4.72
C LEU A 348 21.73 -0.61 3.68
N LEU A 349 21.90 -1.92 3.93
CA LEU A 349 21.34 -2.96 3.06
C LEU A 349 19.82 -2.88 3.00
N ALA A 350 19.15 -2.72 4.14
CA ALA A 350 17.71 -2.58 4.21
C ALA A 350 17.23 -1.31 3.49
N PHE A 351 17.91 -0.18 3.73
CA PHE A 351 17.59 1.10 3.10
C PHE A 351 17.70 1.03 1.57
N VAL A 352 18.78 0.44 1.05
CA VAL A 352 18.99 0.26 -0.38
C VAL A 352 17.97 -0.73 -0.97
N ALA A 353 17.72 -1.87 -0.30
CA ALA A 353 16.73 -2.86 -0.74
C ALA A 353 15.33 -2.23 -0.87
N GLN A 354 14.90 -1.48 0.14
CA GLN A 354 13.61 -0.79 0.14
C GLN A 354 13.53 0.33 -0.90
N ALA A 355 14.61 1.10 -1.08
CA ALA A 355 14.68 2.14 -2.10
C ALA A 355 14.53 1.56 -3.52
N LEU A 356 15.23 0.47 -3.80
CA LEU A 356 15.21 -0.21 -5.11
C LEU A 356 13.85 -0.84 -5.38
N THR A 357 13.33 -1.65 -4.46
CA THR A 357 12.05 -2.35 -4.62
C THR A 357 10.87 -1.40 -4.52
N GLY A 358 10.98 -0.32 -3.75
CA GLY A 358 9.98 0.74 -3.64
C GLY A 358 9.73 1.49 -4.94
N ALA A 359 10.67 1.49 -5.89
CA ALA A 359 10.47 2.04 -7.22
C ALA A 359 9.35 1.33 -8.02
N ASN A 360 8.96 0.12 -7.61
CA ASN A 360 7.87 -0.65 -8.22
C ASN A 360 6.55 0.13 -8.24
N ALA A 361 6.06 0.57 -7.10
CA ALA A 361 4.72 1.13 -6.95
C ALA A 361 4.44 2.34 -7.86
N PRO A 362 5.23 3.43 -7.87
CA PRO A 362 4.97 4.58 -8.72
C PRO A 362 5.02 4.25 -10.21
N ASN A 363 5.92 3.35 -10.62
CA ASN A 363 6.03 2.93 -12.01
C ASN A 363 4.85 2.04 -12.45
N TRP A 364 4.35 1.18 -11.57
CA TRP A 364 3.16 0.37 -11.80
C TRP A 364 1.91 1.22 -12.03
N TYR A 365 1.63 2.18 -11.12
CA TYR A 365 0.49 3.10 -11.26
C TYR A 365 0.55 3.92 -12.55
N ALA A 366 1.73 4.44 -12.84
CA ALA A 366 1.93 5.26 -14.03
C ALA A 366 1.80 4.44 -15.32
N LEU A 367 2.33 3.22 -15.34
CA LEU A 367 2.25 2.36 -16.52
C LEU A 367 0.82 1.89 -16.80
N ILE A 368 0.02 1.58 -15.76
CA ILE A 368 -1.43 1.34 -15.92
C ILE A 368 -2.10 2.53 -16.61
N SER A 369 -1.74 3.74 -16.22
CA SER A 369 -2.32 4.95 -16.81
C SER A 369 -1.90 5.18 -18.25
N ASP A 370 -0.69 4.76 -18.64
CA ASP A 370 -0.16 4.91 -19.99
C ASP A 370 -0.79 3.95 -21.00
N VAL A 371 -1.07 2.70 -20.56
CA VAL A 371 -1.55 1.62 -21.44
C VAL A 371 -3.08 1.45 -21.43
N ASN A 372 -3.79 2.34 -20.72
CA ASN A 372 -5.25 2.28 -20.62
C ASN A 372 -5.90 3.65 -20.79
N PRO A 373 -7.01 3.75 -21.55
CA PRO A 373 -7.82 4.95 -21.56
C PRO A 373 -8.43 5.20 -20.17
N PRO A 374 -8.82 6.46 -19.85
CA PRO A 374 -9.23 6.87 -18.51
C PRO A 374 -10.29 5.98 -17.83
N GLU A 375 -11.29 5.54 -18.60
CA GLU A 375 -12.41 4.72 -18.11
C GLU A 375 -11.99 3.28 -17.75
N HIS A 376 -10.88 2.76 -18.30
CA HIS A 376 -10.41 1.40 -18.01
C HIS A 376 -9.42 1.34 -16.84
N ARG A 377 -8.81 2.49 -16.45
CA ARG A 377 -7.76 2.54 -15.41
C ARG A 377 -8.22 1.98 -14.07
N GLY A 378 -9.44 2.34 -13.64
CA GLY A 378 -10.02 1.88 -12.38
C GLY A 378 -10.20 0.36 -12.34
N THR A 379 -10.63 -0.25 -13.43
CA THR A 379 -10.84 -1.70 -13.51
C THR A 379 -9.52 -2.48 -13.41
N ILE A 380 -8.49 -2.06 -14.15
CA ILE A 380 -7.16 -2.68 -14.06
C ILE A 380 -6.54 -2.46 -12.69
N TYR A 381 -6.69 -1.29 -12.13
CA TYR A 381 -6.23 -1.00 -10.77
C TYR A 381 -6.89 -1.94 -9.75
N SER A 382 -8.20 -2.14 -9.85
CA SER A 382 -8.94 -3.04 -8.95
C SER A 382 -8.52 -4.52 -9.13
N ALA A 383 -8.33 -4.96 -10.38
CA ALA A 383 -7.82 -6.30 -10.66
C ALA A 383 -6.39 -6.50 -10.11
N GLY A 384 -5.53 -5.49 -10.27
CA GLY A 384 -4.19 -5.49 -9.69
C GLY A 384 -4.20 -5.51 -8.17
N ASN A 385 -5.08 -4.75 -7.51
CA ASN A 385 -5.23 -4.77 -6.06
C ASN A 385 -5.72 -6.12 -5.53
N LEU A 386 -6.63 -6.78 -6.24
CA LEU A 386 -7.06 -8.14 -5.88
C LEU A 386 -5.90 -9.13 -6.00
N ALA A 387 -5.13 -9.07 -7.09
CA ALA A 387 -3.93 -9.87 -7.28
C ALA A 387 -2.88 -9.61 -6.17
N ASN A 388 -2.69 -8.35 -5.81
CA ASN A 388 -1.84 -7.92 -4.70
C ASN A 388 -2.31 -8.52 -3.37
N GLY A 389 -3.60 -8.49 -3.06
CA GLY A 389 -4.17 -9.08 -1.85
C GLY A 389 -3.95 -10.58 -1.77
N ILE A 390 -4.17 -11.31 -2.87
CA ILE A 390 -3.92 -12.75 -2.98
C ILE A 390 -2.43 -13.06 -2.75
N GLY A 391 -1.53 -12.36 -3.44
CA GLY A 391 -0.09 -12.54 -3.30
C GLY A 391 0.38 -12.28 -1.87
N ARG A 392 -0.08 -11.20 -1.25
CA ARG A 392 0.29 -10.80 0.11
C ARG A 392 -0.19 -11.81 1.15
N ALA A 393 -1.41 -12.29 1.02
CA ALA A 393 -1.96 -13.33 1.88
C ALA A 393 -1.17 -14.64 1.75
N ALA A 394 -0.88 -15.06 0.52
CA ALA A 394 -0.09 -16.26 0.24
C ALA A 394 1.32 -16.15 0.84
N GLY A 395 2.01 -15.03 0.60
CA GLY A 395 3.36 -14.78 1.12
C GLY A 395 3.43 -14.83 2.64
N ASN A 396 2.49 -14.14 3.31
CA ASN A 396 2.44 -14.12 4.77
C ASN A 396 2.15 -15.52 5.38
N SER A 397 1.25 -16.30 4.79
CA SER A 397 0.92 -17.63 5.30
C SER A 397 1.98 -18.68 4.97
N LEU A 398 2.45 -18.70 3.72
CA LEU A 398 3.37 -19.74 3.26
C LEU A 398 4.77 -19.59 3.88
N VAL A 399 5.22 -18.36 4.15
CA VAL A 399 6.51 -18.16 4.83
C VAL A 399 6.47 -18.69 6.27
N ALA A 400 5.35 -18.56 6.98
CA ALA A 400 5.18 -19.13 8.31
C ALA A 400 5.26 -20.68 8.31
N VAL A 401 4.75 -21.31 7.23
CA VAL A 401 4.91 -22.75 7.02
C VAL A 401 6.38 -23.10 6.77
N ALA A 402 7.08 -22.31 5.96
CA ALA A 402 8.51 -22.49 5.70
C ALA A 402 9.34 -22.37 6.98
N PHE A 403 9.08 -21.40 7.85
CA PHE A 403 9.78 -21.25 9.14
C PHE A 403 9.65 -22.51 9.99
N ARG A 404 8.44 -23.05 10.14
CA ARG A 404 8.19 -24.28 10.91
C ARG A 404 8.87 -25.49 10.29
N SER A 405 8.85 -25.63 8.97
CA SER A 405 9.48 -26.75 8.28
C SER A 405 11.02 -26.72 8.38
N LEU A 406 11.59 -25.52 8.45
CA LEU A 406 13.02 -25.31 8.58
C LEU A 406 13.54 -25.44 10.03
N GLN A 407 12.67 -25.24 11.02
CA GLN A 407 13.05 -25.12 12.44
C GLN A 407 13.78 -26.35 12.98
N ALA A 408 13.43 -27.56 12.53
CA ALA A 408 14.07 -28.80 12.98
C ALA A 408 15.55 -28.90 12.56
N ALA A 409 15.89 -28.35 11.38
CA ALA A 409 17.25 -28.37 10.85
C ALA A 409 18.04 -27.09 11.15
N PHE A 410 17.34 -25.98 11.27
CA PHE A 410 17.89 -24.64 11.44
C PHE A 410 17.14 -23.92 12.57
N PRO A 411 17.67 -23.90 13.80
CA PRO A 411 17.01 -23.23 14.92
C PRO A 411 16.94 -21.71 14.70
N PRO A 412 16.03 -21.00 15.38
CA PRO A 412 15.97 -19.54 15.36
C PRO A 412 17.31 -18.89 15.72
N PRO A 413 17.65 -17.76 15.11
CA PRO A 413 16.94 -16.99 14.10
C PRO A 413 17.14 -17.48 12.65
N LEU A 414 17.91 -18.57 12.43
CA LEU A 414 18.35 -18.99 11.09
C LEU A 414 17.19 -19.51 10.21
N ASN A 415 16.20 -20.21 10.81
CA ASN A 415 14.99 -20.64 10.08
C ASN A 415 14.20 -19.46 9.51
N TYR A 416 14.08 -18.35 10.25
CA TYR A 416 13.45 -17.12 9.78
C TYR A 416 14.24 -16.48 8.64
N ALA A 417 15.56 -16.37 8.78
CA ALA A 417 16.42 -15.81 7.75
C ALA A 417 16.35 -16.61 6.44
N LEU A 418 16.45 -17.95 6.52
CA LEU A 418 16.34 -18.84 5.37
C LEU A 418 14.95 -18.77 4.72
N GLY A 419 13.89 -18.81 5.52
CA GLY A 419 12.53 -18.71 5.02
C GLY A 419 12.31 -17.41 4.26
N LEU A 420 12.68 -16.26 4.84
CA LEU A 420 12.58 -14.97 4.17
C LEU A 420 13.43 -14.90 2.89
N ALA A 421 14.64 -15.46 2.90
CA ALA A 421 15.53 -15.49 1.74
C ALA A 421 14.93 -16.31 0.58
N LEU A 422 14.33 -17.47 0.87
CA LEU A 422 13.63 -18.28 -0.14
C LEU A 422 12.50 -17.50 -0.82
N PHE A 423 11.75 -16.71 -0.06
CA PHE A 423 10.66 -15.93 -0.60
C PHE A 423 11.12 -14.76 -1.47
N GLN A 424 12.37 -14.26 -1.30
CA GLN A 424 12.92 -13.25 -2.22
C GLN A 424 13.02 -13.75 -3.66
N LEU A 425 13.07 -15.06 -3.89
CA LEU A 425 13.12 -15.64 -5.24
C LEU A 425 11.86 -15.35 -6.06
N PHE A 426 10.73 -15.03 -5.42
CA PHE A 426 9.52 -14.59 -6.13
C PHE A 426 9.68 -13.22 -6.81
N PHE A 427 10.71 -12.45 -6.48
CA PHE A 427 11.08 -11.27 -7.27
C PHE A 427 11.65 -11.61 -8.64
N LEU A 428 12.16 -12.84 -8.87
CA LEU A 428 12.61 -13.26 -10.21
C LEU A 428 11.46 -13.29 -11.23
N PRO A 429 10.35 -14.02 -11.01
CA PRO A 429 9.20 -13.95 -11.91
C PRO A 429 8.59 -12.55 -11.96
N THR A 430 8.59 -11.77 -10.88
CA THR A 430 8.14 -10.37 -10.89
C THR A 430 8.96 -9.53 -11.86
N GLY A 431 10.28 -9.59 -11.78
CA GLY A 431 11.19 -8.89 -12.68
C GLY A 431 11.02 -9.34 -14.14
N LEU A 432 10.83 -10.65 -14.38
CA LEU A 432 10.53 -11.19 -15.72
C LEU A 432 9.22 -10.61 -16.28
N MET A 433 8.16 -10.54 -15.49
CA MET A 433 6.88 -9.98 -15.92
C MET A 433 6.98 -8.49 -16.25
N TYR A 434 7.73 -7.70 -15.47
CA TYR A 434 8.02 -6.31 -15.82
C TYR A 434 8.87 -6.19 -17.08
N TRP A 435 9.83 -7.06 -17.27
CA TRP A 435 10.61 -7.10 -18.50
C TRP A 435 9.72 -7.42 -19.72
N LEU A 436 8.79 -8.38 -19.61
CA LEU A 436 7.78 -8.67 -20.63
C LEU A 436 6.85 -7.49 -20.85
N ALA A 437 6.38 -6.83 -19.78
CA ALA A 437 5.62 -5.59 -19.89
C ALA A 437 6.40 -4.50 -20.64
N SER A 438 7.72 -4.41 -20.48
CA SER A 438 8.56 -3.48 -21.25
C SER A 438 8.57 -3.78 -22.76
N ARG A 439 8.31 -5.03 -23.16
CA ARG A 439 8.23 -5.44 -24.56
C ARG A 439 6.87 -5.14 -25.17
N THR A 440 5.80 -5.23 -24.39
CA THR A 440 4.41 -5.04 -24.86
C THR A 440 3.94 -3.60 -24.74
N SER A 441 4.42 -2.83 -23.74
CA SER A 441 3.97 -1.46 -23.48
C SER A 441 4.11 -0.48 -24.65
N PRO A 442 5.13 -0.52 -25.52
CA PRO A 442 5.19 0.41 -26.65
C PRO A 442 3.99 0.30 -27.59
N LYS A 443 3.57 -0.92 -27.90
CA LYS A 443 2.40 -1.17 -28.75
C LYS A 443 1.11 -0.72 -28.04
N ASP A 444 0.91 -1.14 -26.78
CA ASP A 444 -0.31 -0.85 -26.04
C ASP A 444 -0.47 0.67 -25.80
N ILE A 445 0.62 1.42 -25.59
CA ILE A 445 0.61 2.89 -25.47
C ILE A 445 0.20 3.54 -26.80
N GLU A 446 0.75 3.06 -27.91
CA GLU A 446 0.42 3.59 -29.24
C GLU A 446 -1.04 3.32 -29.60
N ASP A 447 -1.55 2.12 -29.31
CA ASP A 447 -2.95 1.75 -29.55
C ASP A 447 -3.91 2.65 -28.74
N VAL A 448 -3.57 2.98 -27.48
CA VAL A 448 -4.35 3.90 -26.66
C VAL A 448 -4.30 5.32 -27.23
N ARG A 449 -3.14 5.80 -27.67
CA ARG A 449 -3.04 7.13 -28.28
C ARG A 449 -3.90 7.26 -29.52
N ARG A 450 -3.87 6.27 -30.41
CA ARG A 450 -4.73 6.23 -31.60
C ARG A 450 -6.21 6.22 -31.24
N LEU A 451 -6.60 5.39 -30.25
CA LEU A 451 -7.99 5.35 -29.77
C LEU A 451 -8.45 6.73 -29.28
N MET A 452 -7.61 7.41 -28.49
CA MET A 452 -7.95 8.74 -27.96
C MET A 452 -8.03 9.80 -29.06
N GLN A 453 -7.14 9.73 -30.08
CA GLN A 453 -7.21 10.62 -31.25
C GLN A 453 -8.51 10.44 -32.04
N HIS A 454 -8.87 9.20 -32.38
CA HIS A 454 -10.13 8.92 -33.09
C HIS A 454 -11.38 9.40 -32.32
N ARG A 455 -11.37 9.26 -30.99
CA ARG A 455 -12.47 9.78 -30.16
C ARG A 455 -12.54 11.29 -30.17
N ALA A 456 -11.41 11.98 -30.07
CA ALA A 456 -11.35 13.43 -30.11
C ALA A 456 -11.82 13.96 -31.49
N GLU A 457 -11.48 13.30 -32.58
CA GLU A 457 -11.95 13.62 -33.92
C GLU A 457 -13.48 13.42 -34.06
N ALA A 458 -14.01 12.31 -33.53
CA ALA A 458 -15.47 12.04 -33.55
C ALA A 458 -16.25 13.08 -32.73
N GLU A 459 -15.80 13.44 -31.53
CA GLU A 459 -16.42 14.47 -30.72
C GLU A 459 -16.34 15.89 -31.35
N ALA A 460 -15.26 16.17 -32.09
CA ALA A 460 -15.11 17.43 -32.81
C ALA A 460 -16.08 17.54 -34.01
N ILE A 461 -16.43 16.41 -34.65
CA ILE A 461 -17.42 16.34 -35.75
C ILE A 461 -18.84 16.50 -35.21
N ASP A 462 -19.14 15.92 -34.05
CA ASP A 462 -20.46 15.97 -33.42
C ASP A 462 -20.71 17.30 -32.65
N ALA A 463 -19.69 18.12 -32.45
CA ALA A 463 -19.85 19.41 -31.79
C ALA A 463 -20.68 20.36 -32.73
N PRO A 464 -21.86 20.85 -32.32
CA PRO A 464 -22.60 21.80 -33.12
C PRO A 464 -21.70 23.01 -33.39
N ALA A 465 -21.60 23.39 -34.67
CA ALA A 465 -20.82 24.53 -35.11
C ALA A 465 -21.07 25.71 -34.19
N ALA A 466 -20.05 26.13 -33.45
CA ALA A 466 -20.14 27.27 -32.53
C ALA A 466 -20.76 28.42 -33.29
N THR A 467 -21.95 28.86 -32.86
CA THR A 467 -22.66 30.00 -33.44
C THR A 467 -21.69 31.16 -33.51
N ALA A 468 -21.34 31.54 -34.73
CA ALA A 468 -20.51 32.70 -34.99
C ALA A 468 -21.04 33.91 -34.18
N PRO A 469 -20.14 34.69 -33.56
CA PRO A 469 -20.60 35.88 -32.81
C PRO A 469 -21.42 36.76 -33.75
N ARG A 470 -22.67 37.03 -33.39
CA ARG A 470 -23.51 37.99 -34.12
C ARG A 470 -22.74 39.30 -34.23
N PRO A 471 -22.64 39.89 -35.43
CA PRO A 471 -22.04 41.22 -35.57
C PRO A 471 -22.81 42.16 -34.68
N ARG A 472 -22.13 42.92 -33.84
CA ARG A 472 -22.69 44.05 -33.12
C ARG A 472 -23.23 45.02 -34.15
N GLY A 473 -24.54 45.14 -34.22
CA GLY A 473 -25.17 46.21 -34.97
C GLY A 473 -24.86 47.55 -34.30
N ASP A 474 -24.16 48.38 -35.03
CA ASP A 474 -24.03 49.80 -34.73
C ASP A 474 -25.46 50.44 -34.79
N SER A 475 -25.89 50.95 -33.68
CA SER A 475 -26.87 52.04 -33.62
C SER A 475 -26.77 52.75 -32.25
#